data_fc1157348bd834ea21e4748f4570af73
#
_entry.id   fc1157348bd834ea21e4748f4570af73
#
_cell.length_a   1.000
_cell.length_b   1.000
_cell.length_c   1.000
_cell.angle_alpha   90.00
_cell.angle_beta   90.00
_cell.angle_gamma   90.00
#
_symmetry.space_group_name_H-M   'P 1'
#
loop_
_entity.id
_entity.type
_entity.pdbx_description
1 polymer ?
#
loop_
_entity_poly.entity_id
_entity_poly.type
_entity_poly.pdbx_seq_one_letter_code
_entity_poly.pdbx_strand_id
1 'polypeptide(L)'
;MIYGIGTDLCDVGRIEKGIARPAFLQHVYTPAEQELIVAHTGKKQAETAAANFAAKEAFLKACGTGLSGFSMAEIAALRQPSGAPYLEFAGKAARFMAQNHLQAHLSLTHEAGLAGAFVVLERVE
;
A
#
# COMPACT_ATOMS: atom_id res chain seq x y z
N MET A 1 -7.69 -10.45 17.85
CA MET A 1 -7.42 -11.69 17.12
C MET A 1 -6.96 -11.36 15.69
N ILE A 2 -5.90 -12.01 15.26
CA ILE A 2 -5.41 -11.80 13.90
C ILE A 2 -6.40 -12.37 12.90
N TYR A 3 -6.83 -11.54 11.97
CA TYR A 3 -7.72 -11.92 10.89
C TYR A 3 -6.95 -12.46 9.69
N GLY A 4 -5.86 -11.79 9.31
CA GLY A 4 -5.05 -12.20 8.19
C GLY A 4 -3.72 -11.48 8.16
N ILE A 5 -2.78 -12.06 7.44
CA ILE A 5 -1.46 -11.46 7.24
C ILE A 5 -1.15 -11.49 5.74
N GLY A 6 -0.38 -10.52 5.30
CA GLY A 6 0.05 -10.45 3.92
C GLY A 6 1.43 -9.84 3.82
N THR A 7 2.20 -10.33 2.87
CA THR A 7 3.51 -9.77 2.59
C THR A 7 3.69 -9.70 1.08
N ASP A 8 4.46 -8.71 0.64
CA ASP A 8 4.76 -8.55 -0.77
C ASP A 8 6.15 -7.97 -0.95
N LEU A 9 6.77 -8.29 -2.06
CA LEU A 9 8.09 -7.81 -2.43
C LEU A 9 8.02 -7.30 -3.86
N CYS A 10 8.60 -6.13 -4.10
CA CYS A 10 8.41 -5.41 -5.36
C CYS A 10 9.74 -4.86 -5.84
N ASP A 11 9.98 -4.97 -7.14
CA ASP A 11 11.19 -4.43 -7.78
C ASP A 11 11.03 -2.93 -7.96
N VAL A 12 11.93 -2.14 -7.35
CA VAL A 12 11.87 -0.68 -7.40
C VAL A 12 12.02 -0.16 -8.83
N GLY A 13 12.91 -0.77 -9.62
CA GLY A 13 13.13 -0.34 -11.01
C GLY A 13 11.90 -0.54 -11.88
N ARG A 14 11.15 -1.60 -11.65
CA ARG A 14 9.90 -1.84 -12.38
C ARG A 14 8.85 -0.77 -12.06
N ILE A 15 8.74 -0.40 -10.80
CA ILE A 15 7.80 0.64 -10.38
C ILE A 15 8.24 2.02 -10.85
N GLU A 16 9.54 2.28 -10.88
CA GLU A 16 10.08 3.53 -11.43
C GLU A 16 9.61 3.74 -12.87
N LYS A 17 9.68 2.69 -13.68
CA LYS A 17 9.18 2.75 -15.05
C LYS A 17 7.67 2.92 -15.09
N GLY A 18 6.96 2.29 -14.17
CA GLY A 18 5.51 2.39 -14.08
C GLY A 18 5.04 3.81 -13.80
N ILE A 19 5.61 4.47 -12.80
CA ILE A 19 5.16 5.80 -12.39
C ILE A 19 5.53 6.90 -13.39
N ALA A 20 6.42 6.60 -14.34
CA ALA A 20 6.70 7.51 -15.44
C ALA A 20 5.50 7.63 -16.39
N ARG A 21 4.57 6.69 -16.34
CA ARG A 21 3.34 6.71 -17.14
C ARG A 21 2.20 7.28 -16.30
N PRO A 22 1.58 8.39 -16.73
CA PRO A 22 0.50 9.02 -15.95
C PRO A 22 -0.67 8.07 -15.65
N ALA A 23 -1.02 7.19 -16.59
CA ALA A 23 -2.12 6.25 -16.38
C ALA A 23 -1.85 5.30 -15.22
N PHE A 24 -0.62 4.78 -15.10
CA PHE A 24 -0.26 3.90 -14.00
C PHE A 24 -0.33 4.65 -12.67
N LEU A 25 0.27 5.84 -12.61
CA LEU A 25 0.29 6.66 -11.40
C LEU A 25 -1.14 6.96 -10.91
N GLN A 26 -2.03 7.31 -11.85
CA GLN A 26 -3.40 7.68 -11.51
C GLN A 26 -4.27 6.49 -11.12
N HIS A 27 -4.07 5.32 -11.73
CA HIS A 27 -4.88 4.14 -11.45
C HIS A 27 -4.46 3.39 -10.19
N VAL A 28 -3.17 3.41 -9.88
CA VAL A 28 -2.64 2.63 -8.76
C VAL A 28 -2.67 3.41 -7.45
N TYR A 29 -2.38 4.70 -7.51
CA TYR A 29 -2.19 5.51 -6.31
C TYR A 29 -3.32 6.50 -6.09
N THR A 30 -3.71 6.68 -4.82
CA THR A 30 -4.69 7.69 -4.45
C THR A 30 -4.09 9.09 -4.62
N PRO A 31 -4.91 10.15 -4.68
CA PRO A 31 -4.38 11.51 -4.76
C PRO A 31 -3.38 11.84 -3.64
N ALA A 32 -3.66 11.40 -2.40
CA ALA A 32 -2.74 11.63 -1.29
C ALA A 32 -1.41 10.92 -1.48
N GLU A 33 -1.44 9.70 -2.01
CA GLU A 33 -0.21 8.97 -2.34
C GLU A 33 0.55 9.63 -3.47
N GLN A 34 -0.15 10.16 -4.47
CA GLN A 34 0.50 10.86 -5.58
C GLN A 34 1.26 12.08 -5.07
N GLU A 35 0.67 12.83 -4.14
CA GLU A 35 1.36 13.97 -3.53
C GLU A 35 2.62 13.52 -2.78
N LEU A 36 2.50 12.43 -2.01
CA LEU A 36 3.64 11.87 -1.30
C LEU A 36 4.77 11.45 -2.24
N ILE A 37 4.42 10.80 -3.35
CA ILE A 37 5.40 10.31 -4.31
C ILE A 37 6.08 11.47 -5.03
N VAL A 38 5.33 12.45 -5.52
CA VAL A 38 5.90 13.56 -6.29
C VAL A 38 6.66 14.56 -5.41
N ALA A 39 6.51 14.48 -4.09
CA ALA A 39 7.29 15.29 -3.17
C ALA A 39 8.77 14.88 -3.15
N HIS A 40 9.07 13.67 -3.64
CA HIS A 40 10.42 13.16 -3.74
C HIS A 40 10.86 13.12 -5.20
N THR A 41 12.16 12.98 -5.42
CA THR A 41 12.73 12.85 -6.76
C THR A 41 13.69 11.67 -6.78
N GLY A 42 14.00 11.19 -7.99
CA GLY A 42 15.00 10.15 -8.21
C GLY A 42 14.70 8.85 -7.48
N LYS A 43 15.75 8.30 -6.88
CA LYS A 43 15.68 7.00 -6.23
C LYS A 43 14.66 6.95 -5.10
N LYS A 44 14.58 8.00 -4.29
CA LYS A 44 13.65 8.03 -3.17
C LYS A 44 12.20 8.06 -3.64
N GLN A 45 11.92 8.72 -4.75
CA GLN A 45 10.59 8.73 -5.34
C GLN A 45 10.18 7.32 -5.77
N ALA A 46 11.06 6.62 -6.46
CA ALA A 46 10.81 5.26 -6.91
C ALA A 46 10.66 4.29 -5.74
N GLU A 47 11.48 4.43 -4.71
CA GLU A 47 11.40 3.59 -3.51
C GLU A 47 10.07 3.81 -2.77
N THR A 48 9.64 5.05 -2.64
CA THR A 48 8.37 5.37 -1.99
C THR A 48 7.20 4.76 -2.76
N ALA A 49 7.20 4.94 -4.08
CA ALA A 49 6.13 4.38 -4.92
C ALA A 49 6.10 2.85 -4.85
N ALA A 50 7.28 2.21 -4.86
CA ALA A 50 7.37 0.76 -4.79
C ALA A 50 6.92 0.22 -3.42
N ALA A 51 7.30 0.89 -2.34
CA ALA A 51 6.87 0.50 -1.00
C ALA A 51 5.34 0.59 -0.87
N ASN A 52 4.75 1.65 -1.42
CA ASN A 52 3.30 1.81 -1.42
C ASN A 52 2.61 0.73 -2.26
N PHE A 53 3.17 0.41 -3.42
CA PHE A 53 2.63 -0.66 -4.25
C PHE A 53 2.65 -2.00 -3.50
N ALA A 54 3.77 -2.33 -2.88
CA ALA A 54 3.90 -3.55 -2.08
C ALA A 54 2.91 -3.56 -0.91
N ALA A 55 2.68 -2.41 -0.26
CA ALA A 55 1.71 -2.31 0.84
C ALA A 55 0.29 -2.64 0.38
N LYS A 56 -0.11 -2.17 -0.80
CA LYS A 56 -1.44 -2.46 -1.36
C LYS A 56 -1.60 -3.95 -1.66
N GLU A 57 -0.59 -4.56 -2.28
CA GLU A 57 -0.59 -5.97 -2.58
C GLU A 57 -0.62 -6.81 -1.29
N ALA A 58 0.17 -6.42 -0.29
CA ALA A 58 0.20 -7.11 0.99
C ALA A 58 -1.16 -7.04 1.70
N PHE A 59 -1.84 -5.89 1.62
CA PHE A 59 -3.18 -5.74 2.18
C PHE A 59 -4.16 -6.70 1.49
N LEU A 60 -4.12 -6.78 0.17
CA LEU A 60 -5.01 -7.67 -0.57
C LEU A 60 -4.78 -9.13 -0.18
N LYS A 61 -3.53 -9.53 0.02
CA LYS A 61 -3.22 -10.87 0.50
C LYS A 61 -3.75 -11.10 1.91
N ALA A 62 -3.64 -10.11 2.79
CA ALA A 62 -4.10 -10.22 4.16
C ALA A 62 -5.62 -10.37 4.24
N CYS A 63 -6.36 -9.82 3.27
CA CYS A 63 -7.81 -9.98 3.20
C CYS A 63 -8.24 -11.41 2.91
N GLY A 64 -7.37 -12.22 2.31
CA GLY A 64 -7.64 -13.63 2.04
C GLY A 64 -8.56 -13.88 0.84
N THR A 65 -9.05 -12.83 0.20
CA THR A 65 -9.99 -12.94 -0.92
C THR A 65 -9.33 -12.65 -2.27
N GLY A 66 -8.02 -12.42 -2.26
CA GLY A 66 -7.31 -12.03 -3.46
C GLY A 66 -7.73 -10.64 -3.94
N LEU A 67 -7.71 -10.44 -5.25
CA LEU A 67 -8.01 -9.13 -5.84
C LEU A 67 -9.50 -8.85 -5.95
N SER A 68 -10.35 -9.76 -5.50
CA SER A 68 -11.78 -9.62 -5.75
C SER A 68 -12.39 -8.47 -4.95
N GLY A 69 -12.85 -7.46 -5.63
CA GLY A 69 -13.70 -6.43 -5.08
C GLY A 69 -13.06 -5.12 -4.70
N PHE A 70 -11.74 -5.05 -4.61
CA PHE A 70 -11.06 -3.79 -4.24
C PHE A 70 -10.21 -3.25 -5.38
N SER A 71 -10.20 -1.93 -5.51
CA SER A 71 -9.30 -1.22 -6.42
C SER A 71 -8.06 -0.76 -5.63
N MET A 72 -6.91 -0.74 -6.27
CA MET A 72 -5.69 -0.18 -5.67
C MET A 72 -5.90 1.26 -5.21
N ALA A 73 -6.74 2.02 -5.91
CA ALA A 73 -7.02 3.42 -5.58
C ALA A 73 -7.91 3.58 -4.34
N GLU A 74 -8.40 2.49 -3.77
CA GLU A 74 -9.17 2.51 -2.53
C GLU A 74 -8.29 2.28 -1.29
N ILE A 75 -7.01 2.03 -1.50
CA ILE A 75 -6.04 1.70 -0.46
C ILE A 75 -4.90 2.70 -0.53
N ALA A 76 -4.70 3.51 0.50
CA ALA A 76 -3.61 4.47 0.54
C ALA A 76 -2.59 4.08 1.60
N ALA A 77 -1.31 4.05 1.22
CA ALA A 77 -0.23 3.89 2.18
C ALA A 77 0.38 5.27 2.41
N LEU A 78 0.24 5.78 3.61
CA LEU A 78 0.65 7.11 3.98
C LEU A 78 1.66 7.07 5.12
N ARG A 79 2.14 8.23 5.55
CA ARG A 79 3.16 8.31 6.60
C ARG A 79 2.72 9.28 7.69
N GLN A 80 2.92 8.88 8.94
CA GLN A 80 2.76 9.78 10.08
C GLN A 80 3.89 10.83 10.03
N PRO A 81 3.76 11.93 10.79
CA PRO A 81 4.87 12.89 10.90
C PRO A 81 6.18 12.25 11.34
N SER A 82 6.11 11.17 12.12
CA SER A 82 7.28 10.41 12.56
C SER A 82 7.93 9.59 11.43
N GLY A 83 7.24 9.44 10.29
CA GLY A 83 7.66 8.57 9.21
C GLY A 83 7.05 7.18 9.25
N ALA A 84 6.36 6.82 10.33
CA ALA A 84 5.74 5.50 10.47
C ALA A 84 4.63 5.33 9.42
N PRO A 85 4.61 4.20 8.69
CA PRO A 85 3.59 4.00 7.66
C PRO A 85 2.26 3.55 8.26
N TYR A 86 1.18 3.89 7.56
CA TYR A 86 -0.15 3.39 7.91
C TYR A 86 -1.00 3.31 6.64
N LEU A 87 -2.10 2.56 6.74
CA LEU A 87 -3.04 2.40 5.63
C LEU A 87 -4.31 3.20 5.90
N GLU A 88 -4.85 3.77 4.84
CA GLU A 88 -6.12 4.47 4.87
C GLU A 88 -6.99 3.92 3.74
N PHE A 89 -8.29 3.76 3.99
CA PHE A 89 -9.16 3.05 3.08
C PHE A 89 -10.35 3.90 2.65
N ALA A 90 -10.82 3.65 1.41
CA ALA A 90 -12.00 4.27 0.86
C ALA A 90 -12.85 3.20 0.20
N GLY A 91 -14.09 3.54 -0.15
CA GLY A 91 -14.95 2.70 -0.96
C GLY A 91 -15.18 1.30 -0.39
N LYS A 92 -15.04 0.30 -1.26
CA LYS A 92 -15.29 -1.10 -0.88
C LYS A 92 -14.29 -1.59 0.16
N ALA A 93 -13.05 -1.14 0.10
CA ALA A 93 -12.04 -1.53 1.07
C ALA A 93 -12.40 -1.01 2.47
N ALA A 94 -12.87 0.25 2.55
CA ALA A 94 -13.31 0.82 3.82
C ALA A 94 -14.49 0.06 4.40
N ARG A 95 -15.45 -0.32 3.54
CA ARG A 95 -16.62 -1.10 3.98
C ARG A 95 -16.20 -2.48 4.49
N PHE A 96 -15.28 -3.13 3.80
CA PHE A 96 -14.76 -4.43 4.22
C PHE A 96 -14.13 -4.33 5.62
N MET A 97 -13.30 -3.31 5.84
CA MET A 97 -12.66 -3.12 7.14
C MET A 97 -13.70 -2.89 8.24
N ALA A 98 -14.70 -2.04 7.97
CA ALA A 98 -15.74 -1.74 8.96
C ALA A 98 -16.62 -2.95 9.27
N GLN A 99 -17.06 -3.67 8.24
CA GLN A 99 -17.94 -4.83 8.41
C GLN A 99 -17.30 -5.95 9.18
N ASN A 100 -15.98 -6.10 9.07
CA ASN A 100 -15.25 -7.16 9.75
C ASN A 100 -14.55 -6.67 11.02
N HIS A 101 -14.76 -5.42 11.42
CA HIS A 101 -14.16 -4.83 12.61
C HIS A 101 -12.63 -4.94 12.60
N LEU A 102 -12.01 -4.56 11.50
CA LEU A 102 -10.58 -4.75 11.30
C LEU A 102 -9.78 -3.47 11.50
N GLN A 103 -8.58 -3.64 12.03
CA GLN A 103 -7.56 -2.63 12.12
C GLN A 103 -6.34 -3.16 11.37
N ALA A 104 -5.71 -2.31 10.56
CA ALA A 104 -4.54 -2.71 9.78
C ALA A 104 -3.26 -2.20 10.45
N HIS A 105 -2.24 -3.05 10.43
CA HIS A 105 -0.90 -2.70 10.86
C HIS A 105 0.03 -2.91 9.67
N LEU A 106 0.94 -1.97 9.43
CA LEU A 106 1.79 -1.97 8.24
C LEU A 106 3.25 -1.77 8.64
N SER A 107 4.11 -2.58 8.05
CA SER A 107 5.56 -2.39 8.14
C SER A 107 6.13 -2.39 6.74
N LEU A 108 7.06 -1.48 6.48
CA LEU A 108 7.72 -1.35 5.18
C LEU A 108 9.22 -1.51 5.34
N THR A 109 9.86 -2.06 4.32
CA THR A 109 11.31 -2.20 4.27
C THR A 109 11.79 -2.08 2.83
N HIS A 110 13.05 -1.74 2.62
CA HIS A 110 13.64 -1.77 1.29
C HIS A 110 15.12 -2.05 1.38
N GLU A 111 15.65 -2.74 0.40
CA GLU A 111 17.06 -3.06 0.31
C GLU A 111 17.37 -3.56 -1.09
N ALA A 112 18.53 -3.14 -1.62
CA ALA A 112 19.08 -3.68 -2.86
C ALA A 112 18.11 -3.63 -4.04
N GLY A 113 17.37 -2.52 -4.19
CA GLY A 113 16.45 -2.36 -5.31
C GLY A 113 15.12 -3.06 -5.15
N LEU A 114 14.83 -3.54 -3.93
CA LEU A 114 13.56 -4.18 -3.61
C LEU A 114 12.85 -3.40 -2.51
N ALA A 115 11.53 -3.35 -2.57
CA ALA A 115 10.68 -2.78 -1.52
C ALA A 115 9.75 -3.87 -1.02
N GLY A 116 9.64 -3.99 0.29
CA GLY A 116 8.81 -5.01 0.91
C GLY A 116 7.79 -4.40 1.85
N ALA A 117 6.65 -5.08 1.98
CA ALA A 117 5.59 -4.67 2.90
C ALA A 117 5.05 -5.89 3.63
N PHE A 118 4.66 -5.65 4.87
CA PHE A 118 4.02 -6.67 5.70
C PHE A 118 2.79 -6.05 6.34
N VAL A 119 1.63 -6.69 6.15
CA VAL A 119 0.36 -6.22 6.68
C VAL A 119 -0.22 -7.26 7.63
N VAL A 120 -0.67 -6.81 8.78
CA VAL A 120 -1.44 -7.62 9.71
C VAL A 120 -2.80 -6.96 9.84
N LEU A 121 -3.86 -7.74 9.62
CA LEU A 121 -5.23 -7.30 9.90
C LEU A 121 -5.65 -7.93 11.21
N GLU A 122 -6.04 -7.09 12.14
CA GLU A 122 -6.46 -7.50 13.47
C GLU A 122 -7.94 -7.21 13.65
N ARG A 123 -8.70 -8.21 14.12
CA ARG A 123 -10.09 -7.99 14.47
C ARG A 123 -10.16 -7.37 15.85
N VAL A 124 -10.80 -6.21 15.92
CA VAL A 124 -10.98 -5.48 17.18
C VAL A 124 -12.48 -5.38 17.46
N GLU A 125 -12.82 -5.37 18.74
CA GLU A 125 -14.24 -5.33 19.13
C GLU A 125 -14.64 -4.00 19.69
#